data_83c0c11f073822e392c6bf45a1bda880
#
_entry.id   83c0c11f073822e392c6bf45a1bda880
#
_cell.length_a   1.000
_cell.length_b   1.000
_cell.length_c   1.000
_cell.angle_alpha   90.00
_cell.angle_beta   90.00
_cell.angle_gamma   90.00
#
_symmetry.space_group_name_H-M   'P 1'
#
loop_
_entity.id
_entity.type
_entity.pdbx_description
1 polymer ?
#
loop_
_entity_poly.entity_id
_entity_poly.type
_entity_poly.pdbx_seq_one_letter_code
_entity_poly.pdbx_strand_id
1 'polypeptide(L)'
;MMDFRTRDLYEKGYCARGAAELRIKEHKLYLHSDRSSCHSFKANQFRLFLHSMAYVLLHTLQKEILKDTEFANATFKTIQNKIIKTAAWVREMKTKIKVEFPRSCPTKSIQSNCLEMFAVMRT
;
A
#
# COMPACT_ATOMS: atom_id res chain seq x y z
N MET A 1 18.43 -8.63 -35.25
CA MET A 1 19.46 -8.60 -34.20
C MET A 1 19.37 -7.22 -33.53
N MET A 2 18.77 -7.11 -32.32
CA MET A 2 18.63 -5.81 -31.65
C MET A 2 19.99 -5.43 -31.07
N ASP A 3 20.58 -4.38 -31.62
CA ASP A 3 21.83 -3.81 -31.12
C ASP A 3 21.48 -2.95 -29.90
N PHE A 4 21.44 -3.59 -28.71
CA PHE A 4 21.31 -2.90 -27.46
C PHE A 4 22.68 -2.31 -27.10
N ARG A 5 22.80 -0.96 -27.15
CA ARG A 5 23.96 -0.29 -26.60
C ARG A 5 24.12 -0.71 -25.13
N THR A 6 25.33 -0.93 -24.67
CA THR A 6 25.67 -1.39 -23.31
C THR A 6 24.97 -0.55 -22.21
N ARG A 7 24.80 0.75 -22.48
CA ARG A 7 24.10 1.68 -21.60
C ARG A 7 22.59 1.39 -21.51
N ASP A 8 21.94 1.10 -22.64
CA ASP A 8 20.52 0.75 -22.65
C ASP A 8 20.26 -0.59 -21.95
N LEU A 9 21.17 -1.54 -22.09
CA LEU A 9 21.09 -2.81 -21.39
C LEU A 9 21.21 -2.62 -19.87
N TYR A 10 22.09 -1.76 -19.42
CA TYR A 10 22.26 -1.42 -18.02
C TYR A 10 21.03 -0.66 -17.47
N GLU A 11 20.64 0.44 -18.12
CA GLU A 11 19.55 1.30 -17.64
C GLU A 11 18.18 0.62 -17.74
N LYS A 12 17.88 -0.06 -18.86
CA LYS A 12 16.56 -0.68 -19.09
C LYS A 12 16.46 -2.11 -18.58
N GLY A 13 17.55 -2.89 -18.67
CA GLY A 13 17.56 -4.27 -18.25
C GLY A 13 17.93 -4.43 -16.76
N TYR A 14 19.12 -4.02 -16.38
CA TYR A 14 19.62 -4.23 -15.03
C TYR A 14 18.89 -3.40 -13.97
N CYS A 15 18.64 -2.11 -14.23
CA CYS A 15 17.90 -1.25 -13.30
C CYS A 15 16.44 -1.68 -13.17
N ALA A 16 15.80 -2.17 -14.24
CA ALA A 16 14.45 -2.71 -14.18
C ALA A 16 14.38 -3.98 -13.31
N ARG A 17 15.40 -4.84 -13.36
CA ARG A 17 15.53 -6.00 -12.46
C ARG A 17 15.65 -5.56 -11.00
N GLY A 18 16.46 -4.57 -10.69
CA GLY A 18 16.59 -4.01 -9.34
C GLY A 18 15.25 -3.48 -8.80
N ALA A 19 14.46 -2.83 -9.65
CA ALA A 19 13.13 -2.38 -9.28
C ALA A 19 12.19 -3.56 -8.96
N ALA A 20 12.23 -4.65 -9.74
CA ALA A 20 11.43 -5.85 -9.47
C ALA A 20 11.83 -6.51 -8.14
N GLU A 21 13.13 -6.61 -7.87
CA GLU A 21 13.66 -7.16 -6.61
C GLU A 21 13.20 -6.31 -5.40
N LEU A 22 13.19 -4.99 -5.53
CA LEU A 22 12.67 -4.09 -4.50
C LEU A 22 11.18 -4.35 -4.23
N ARG A 23 10.35 -4.53 -5.26
CA ARG A 23 8.92 -4.85 -5.11
C ARG A 23 8.68 -6.17 -4.40
N ILE A 24 9.45 -7.21 -4.75
CA ILE A 24 9.40 -8.51 -4.08
C ILE A 24 9.81 -8.37 -2.61
N LYS A 25 10.85 -7.60 -2.32
CA LYS A 25 11.29 -7.30 -0.96
C LYS A 25 10.21 -6.58 -0.15
N GLU A 26 9.57 -5.57 -0.71
CA GLU A 26 8.46 -4.87 -0.07
C GLU A 26 7.30 -5.80 0.26
N HIS A 27 6.90 -6.65 -0.68
CA HIS A 27 5.85 -7.63 -0.51
C HIS A 27 6.15 -8.63 0.62
N LYS A 28 7.39 -9.10 0.72
CA LYS A 28 7.83 -10.00 1.79
C LYS A 28 7.93 -9.31 3.15
N LEU A 29 8.63 -8.17 3.22
CA LEU A 29 8.95 -7.51 4.49
C LEU A 29 7.75 -6.82 5.13
N TYR A 30 6.90 -6.18 4.34
CA TYR A 30 5.83 -5.36 4.89
C TYR A 30 4.49 -6.09 4.99
N LEU A 31 4.26 -7.05 4.10
CA LEU A 31 3.03 -7.84 4.10
C LEU A 31 3.22 -9.26 4.64
N HIS A 32 4.47 -9.67 4.93
CA HIS A 32 4.76 -11.02 5.41
C HIS A 32 4.23 -12.13 4.50
N SER A 33 4.30 -11.95 3.19
CA SER A 33 3.77 -12.88 2.20
C SER A 33 4.50 -14.22 2.12
N ASP A 34 5.71 -14.28 2.68
CA ASP A 34 6.53 -15.49 2.82
C ASP A 34 6.07 -16.43 3.96
N ARG A 35 5.14 -15.96 4.82
CA ARG A 35 4.62 -16.77 5.93
C ARG A 35 3.49 -17.67 5.47
N SER A 36 3.83 -18.91 5.15
CA SER A 36 2.86 -19.98 4.86
C SER A 36 2.65 -20.83 6.12
N SER A 37 1.68 -20.46 6.97
CA SER A 37 1.42 -21.11 8.25
C SER A 37 0.27 -22.12 8.22
N CYS A 38 -0.35 -22.35 7.06
CA CYS A 38 -1.44 -23.30 6.92
C CYS A 38 -0.94 -24.66 6.41
N HIS A 39 -1.53 -25.75 6.89
CA HIS A 39 -1.20 -27.11 6.41
C HIS A 39 -1.66 -27.38 4.96
N SER A 40 -2.72 -26.70 4.51
CA SER A 40 -3.26 -26.89 3.16
C SER A 40 -2.58 -25.95 2.15
N PHE A 41 -2.17 -26.51 1.03
CA PHE A 41 -1.63 -25.72 -0.11
C PHE A 41 -2.61 -24.65 -0.60
N LYS A 42 -3.89 -25.03 -0.76
CA LYS A 42 -4.95 -24.10 -1.21
C LYS A 42 -5.13 -22.92 -0.26
N ALA A 43 -5.05 -23.15 1.05
CA ALA A 43 -5.16 -22.10 2.05
C ALA A 43 -3.94 -21.13 1.98
N ASN A 44 -2.73 -21.65 1.80
CA ASN A 44 -1.54 -20.81 1.62
C ASN A 44 -1.58 -20.02 0.31
N GLN A 45 -2.07 -20.63 -0.78
CA GLN A 45 -2.26 -19.94 -2.05
C GLN A 45 -3.27 -18.80 -1.94
N PHE A 46 -4.39 -19.01 -1.25
CA PHE A 46 -5.38 -17.98 -0.99
C PHE A 46 -4.81 -16.83 -0.15
N ARG A 47 -4.03 -17.15 0.90
CA ARG A 47 -3.34 -16.12 1.69
C ARG A 47 -2.37 -15.30 0.86
N LEU A 48 -1.57 -15.94 0.00
CA LEU A 48 -0.66 -15.22 -0.90
C LEU A 48 -1.42 -14.28 -1.82
N PHE A 49 -2.57 -14.70 -2.32
CA PHE A 49 -3.45 -13.86 -3.13
C PHE A 49 -3.95 -12.63 -2.36
N LEU A 50 -4.39 -12.81 -1.10
CA LEU A 50 -4.80 -11.70 -0.23
C LEU A 50 -3.64 -10.72 0.04
N HIS A 51 -2.42 -11.21 0.27
CA HIS A 51 -1.24 -10.37 0.43
C HIS A 51 -0.93 -9.57 -0.85
N SER A 52 -1.11 -10.18 -2.02
CA SER A 52 -0.93 -9.50 -3.32
C SER A 52 -1.97 -8.40 -3.53
N MET A 53 -3.23 -8.65 -3.18
CA MET A 53 -4.28 -7.61 -3.21
C MET A 53 -3.95 -6.46 -2.24
N ALA A 54 -3.53 -6.75 -1.03
CA ALA A 54 -3.13 -5.75 -0.05
C ALA A 54 -1.93 -4.91 -0.55
N TYR A 55 -0.98 -5.55 -1.26
CA TYR A 55 0.12 -4.84 -1.88
C TYR A 55 -0.35 -3.84 -2.94
N VAL A 56 -1.24 -4.26 -3.84
CA VAL A 56 -1.82 -3.40 -4.87
C VAL A 56 -2.54 -2.20 -4.23
N LEU A 57 -3.36 -2.44 -3.20
CA LEU A 57 -4.07 -1.39 -2.48
C LEU A 57 -3.10 -0.37 -1.84
N LEU A 58 -2.05 -0.82 -1.15
CA LEU A 58 -1.04 0.05 -0.56
C LEU A 58 -0.29 0.86 -1.61
N HIS A 59 0.04 0.22 -2.73
CA HIS A 59 0.72 0.88 -3.83
C HIS A 59 -0.16 1.95 -4.49
N THR A 60 -1.44 1.65 -4.71
CA THR A 60 -2.42 2.61 -5.24
C THR A 60 -2.62 3.76 -4.26
N LEU A 61 -2.79 3.48 -2.96
CA LEU A 61 -2.88 4.50 -1.92
C LEU A 61 -1.69 5.47 -1.98
N GLN A 62 -0.47 4.94 -2.08
CA GLN A 62 0.75 5.74 -2.16
C GLN A 62 0.80 6.59 -3.44
N LYS A 63 0.46 6.00 -4.59
CA LYS A 63 0.61 6.65 -5.91
C LYS A 63 -0.49 7.65 -6.22
N GLU A 64 -1.72 7.39 -5.80
CA GLU A 64 -2.88 8.19 -6.16
C GLU A 64 -3.26 9.19 -5.06
N ILE A 65 -3.26 8.74 -3.81
CA ILE A 65 -3.77 9.55 -2.69
C ILE A 65 -2.64 10.32 -1.99
N LEU A 66 -1.48 9.69 -1.81
CA LEU A 66 -0.37 10.28 -1.06
C LEU A 66 0.69 10.96 -1.94
N LYS A 67 0.49 11.03 -3.27
CA LYS A 67 1.47 11.57 -4.22
C LYS A 67 1.91 13.01 -3.92
N ASP A 68 0.99 13.85 -3.45
CA ASP A 68 1.21 15.26 -3.17
C ASP A 68 1.45 15.54 -1.67
N THR A 69 1.78 14.51 -0.89
CA THR A 69 2.04 14.60 0.54
C THR A 69 3.47 14.20 0.88
N GLU A 70 3.88 14.46 2.13
CA GLU A 70 5.16 14.01 2.67
C GLU A 70 5.36 12.47 2.62
N PHE A 71 4.28 11.72 2.43
CA PHE A 71 4.29 10.25 2.35
C PHE A 71 4.44 9.69 0.93
N ALA A 72 4.57 10.53 -0.09
CA ALA A 72 4.70 10.09 -1.49
C ALA A 72 5.84 9.07 -1.70
N ASN A 73 6.97 9.29 -1.02
CA ASN A 73 8.14 8.41 -1.07
C ASN A 73 8.35 7.60 0.24
N ALA A 74 7.35 7.57 1.12
CA ALA A 74 7.44 6.83 2.38
C ALA A 74 7.43 5.32 2.14
N THR A 75 8.09 4.55 3.01
CA THR A 75 8.01 3.09 2.97
C THR A 75 6.60 2.62 3.37
N PHE A 76 6.19 1.45 2.89
CA PHE A 76 4.90 0.86 3.29
C PHE A 76 4.77 0.68 4.80
N LYS A 77 5.88 0.42 5.49
CA LYS A 77 5.91 0.35 6.95
C LYS A 77 5.52 1.69 7.60
N THR A 78 6.02 2.78 7.06
CA THR A 78 5.69 4.13 7.53
C THR A 78 4.22 4.44 7.29
N ILE A 79 3.70 4.14 6.10
CA ILE A 79 2.29 4.31 5.75
C ILE A 79 1.39 3.49 6.68
N GLN A 80 1.73 2.21 6.90
CA GLN A 80 1.00 1.35 7.84
C GLN A 80 0.96 1.92 9.25
N ASN A 81 2.10 2.37 9.77
CA ASN A 81 2.19 2.82 11.17
C ASN A 81 1.60 4.22 11.38
N LYS A 82 1.75 5.14 10.44
CA LYS A 82 1.34 6.54 10.59
C LYS A 82 -0.06 6.83 10.05
N ILE A 83 -0.53 6.06 9.06
CA ILE A 83 -1.82 6.30 8.41
C ILE A 83 -2.82 5.22 8.77
N ILE A 84 -2.50 3.94 8.54
CA ILE A 84 -3.47 2.84 8.72
C ILE A 84 -3.70 2.51 10.18
N LYS A 85 -2.64 2.47 11.00
CA LYS A 85 -2.72 2.13 12.45
C LYS A 85 -3.02 3.34 13.32
N THR A 86 -3.65 4.37 12.81
CA THR A 86 -4.05 5.53 13.61
C THR A 86 -5.32 5.22 14.37
N ALA A 87 -5.34 5.54 15.66
CA ALA A 87 -6.53 5.39 16.48
C ALA A 87 -7.62 6.38 16.04
N ALA A 88 -8.84 5.89 15.92
CA ALA A 88 -10.01 6.70 15.59
C ALA A 88 -11.21 6.23 16.41
N TRP A 89 -12.12 7.14 16.68
CA TRP A 89 -13.39 6.82 17.30
C TRP A 89 -14.43 6.59 16.21
N VAL A 90 -14.98 5.39 16.14
CA VAL A 90 -15.98 5.01 15.13
C VAL A 90 -17.34 4.93 15.78
N ARG A 91 -18.30 5.70 15.26
CA ARG A 91 -19.71 5.63 15.65
C ARG A 91 -20.55 5.17 14.47
N GLU A 92 -21.24 4.08 14.65
CA GLU A 92 -22.23 3.61 13.70
C GLU A 92 -23.58 4.30 13.98
N MET A 93 -24.15 4.90 12.94
CA MET A 93 -25.47 5.53 12.95
C MET A 93 -26.34 4.80 11.91
N LYS A 94 -27.67 4.94 12.00
CA LYS A 94 -28.63 4.30 11.07
C LYS A 94 -28.33 4.50 9.59
N THR A 95 -27.81 5.68 9.21
CA THR A 95 -27.60 6.07 7.80
C THR A 95 -26.15 6.33 7.43
N LYS A 96 -25.23 6.41 8.42
CA LYS A 96 -23.82 6.76 8.18
C LYS A 96 -22.90 6.22 9.28
N ILE A 97 -21.66 6.02 8.93
CA ILE A 97 -20.56 5.73 9.87
C ILE A 97 -19.77 7.02 10.07
N LYS A 98 -19.66 7.48 11.30
CA LYS A 98 -18.86 8.66 11.67
C LYS A 98 -17.51 8.21 12.21
N VAL A 99 -16.43 8.71 11.60
CA VAL A 99 -15.06 8.46 12.03
C VAL A 99 -14.47 9.76 12.56
N GLU A 100 -14.08 9.78 13.81
CA GLU A 100 -13.49 10.95 14.47
C GLU A 100 -12.03 10.65 14.86
N PHE A 101 -11.11 11.47 14.36
CA PHE A 101 -9.69 11.38 14.73
C PHE A 101 -9.38 12.29 15.91
N PRO A 102 -8.43 11.90 16.81
CA PRO A 102 -7.97 12.75 17.89
C PRO A 102 -7.49 14.11 17.37
N ARG A 103 -7.64 15.16 18.19
CA ARG A 103 -7.16 16.50 17.83
C ARG A 103 -5.64 16.55 17.63
N SER A 104 -4.92 15.70 18.34
CA SER A 104 -3.45 15.55 18.28
C SER A 104 -2.97 14.70 17.12
N CYS A 105 -3.85 14.19 16.24
CA CYS A 105 -3.45 13.36 15.11
C CYS A 105 -2.73 14.22 14.05
N PRO A 106 -1.42 14.01 13.80
CA PRO A 106 -0.65 14.83 12.86
C PRO A 106 -1.06 14.60 11.40
N THR A 107 -1.65 13.45 11.09
CA THR A 107 -2.07 13.07 9.72
C THR A 107 -3.56 13.24 9.48
N LYS A 108 -4.26 14.01 10.32
CA LYS A 108 -5.72 14.17 10.25
C LYS A 108 -6.22 14.70 8.90
N SER A 109 -5.55 15.69 8.32
CA SER A 109 -5.90 16.25 7.00
C SER A 109 -5.79 15.20 5.89
N ILE A 110 -4.73 14.42 5.90
CA ILE A 110 -4.50 13.35 4.91
C ILE A 110 -5.58 12.27 5.03
N GLN A 111 -5.92 11.88 6.25
CA GLN A 111 -6.96 10.87 6.50
C GLN A 111 -8.34 11.36 6.11
N SER A 112 -8.66 12.65 6.33
CA SER A 112 -9.92 13.26 5.87
C SER A 112 -10.01 13.23 4.34
N ASN A 113 -8.94 13.61 3.64
CA ASN A 113 -8.89 13.56 2.18
C ASN A 113 -9.05 12.13 1.64
N CYS A 114 -8.42 11.13 2.28
CA CYS A 114 -8.61 9.73 1.93
C CYS A 114 -10.07 9.30 2.06
N LEU A 115 -10.75 9.66 3.15
CA LEU A 115 -12.16 9.32 3.38
C LEU A 115 -13.09 10.00 2.37
N GLU A 116 -12.83 11.25 2.01
CA GLU A 116 -13.59 11.98 0.99
C GLU A 116 -13.46 11.33 -0.39
N MET A 117 -12.25 10.93 -0.80
CA MET A 117 -12.05 10.22 -2.06
C MET A 117 -12.83 8.89 -2.12
N PHE A 118 -12.87 8.13 -1.02
CA PHE A 118 -13.68 6.90 -0.96
C PHE A 118 -15.19 7.18 -0.97
N ALA A 119 -15.63 8.31 -0.47
CA ALA A 119 -17.03 8.72 -0.53
C ALA A 119 -17.46 9.06 -1.97
N VAL A 120 -16.61 9.72 -2.75
CA VAL A 120 -16.85 10.07 -4.16
C VAL A 120 -16.90 8.83 -5.07
N MET A 121 -16.12 7.79 -4.79
CA MET A 121 -16.16 6.53 -5.56
C MET A 121 -17.46 5.72 -5.35
N ARG A 122 -18.32 6.13 -4.44
CA ARG A 122 -19.55 5.42 -4.07
C ARG A 122 -20.81 5.94 -4.78
N THR A 123 -20.67 7.00 -5.58
CA THR A 123 -21.71 7.57 -6.45
C THR A 123 -21.53 7.09 -7.87
#